data_f88d47228a0fb8da58f057d404fc8080
#
_entry.id   f88d47228a0fb8da58f057d404fc8080
#
_cell.length_a   1.000
_cell.length_b   1.000
_cell.length_c   1.000
_cell.angle_alpha   90.00
_cell.angle_beta   90.00
_cell.angle_gamma   90.00
#
_symmetry.space_group_name_H-M   'P 1'
#
loop_
_entity.id
_entity.type
_entity.pdbx_description
1 polymer ?
#
loop_
_entity_poly.entity_id
_entity_poly.type
_entity_poly.pdbx_seq_one_letter_code
_entity_poly.pdbx_strand_id
1 'polypeptide(L)'
;MIETLNNWLTGTFENKIQAFSNPSKYAMITVTHILIWDGWFYGEQGYSYQKNKPYRQFVLHPVEEGNTFKIYNYEIIDSTQFAGGCNLAKLTKDMVKLKDGCTVNLTFDGSSFRGGLTGCDCYVKWNGRDTYLNNEIELTPTHYCVKDLGFCQKDHHQIWGSKYGRFEFKKMPA
;
A
#
# COMPACT_ATOMS: atom_id res chain seq x y z
N MET A 1 7.07 19.38 3.87
CA MET A 1 5.95 18.61 3.27
C MET A 1 5.93 17.13 3.67
N ILE A 2 7.07 16.55 4.03
CA ILE A 2 7.14 15.13 4.44
C ILE A 2 6.25 14.82 5.66
N GLU A 3 6.18 15.71 6.64
CA GLU A 3 5.30 15.54 7.81
C GLU A 3 3.82 15.47 7.42
N THR A 4 3.42 16.26 6.43
CA THR A 4 2.04 16.23 5.90
C THR A 4 1.73 14.86 5.28
N LEU A 5 2.65 14.36 4.44
CA LEU A 5 2.53 13.02 3.83
C LEU A 5 2.42 11.94 4.91
N ASN A 6 3.32 11.97 5.90
CA ASN A 6 3.33 11.00 6.99
C ASN A 6 2.03 11.04 7.81
N ASN A 7 1.52 12.23 8.12
CA ASN A 7 0.26 12.39 8.84
C ASN A 7 -0.94 11.86 8.05
N TRP A 8 -0.98 12.12 6.75
CA TRP A 8 -2.08 11.63 5.92
C TRP A 8 -2.01 10.12 5.71
N LEU A 9 -0.81 9.57 5.62
CA LEU A 9 -0.59 8.13 5.44
C LEU A 9 -0.94 7.32 6.70
N THR A 10 -0.74 7.90 7.88
CA THR A 10 -0.98 7.21 9.17
C THR A 10 -2.46 6.93 9.40
N GLY A 11 -2.79 5.72 9.80
CA GLY A 11 -4.14 5.35 10.25
C GLY A 11 -4.71 4.12 9.59
N THR A 12 -5.99 3.92 9.79
CA THR A 12 -6.77 2.84 9.20
C THR A 12 -7.72 3.38 8.16
N PHE A 13 -7.82 2.70 7.03
CA PHE A 13 -8.62 3.08 5.87
C PHE A 13 -9.50 1.92 5.44
N GLU A 14 -10.76 2.20 5.14
CA GLU A 14 -11.72 1.19 4.69
C GLU A 14 -12.50 1.66 3.46
N ASN A 15 -12.77 0.74 2.52
CA ASN A 15 -13.61 1.01 1.35
C ASN A 15 -15.07 0.58 1.57
N LYS A 16 -15.57 0.68 2.79
CA LYS A 16 -16.92 0.20 3.17
C LYS A 16 -18.03 0.75 2.28
N ILE A 17 -18.03 2.06 2.01
CA ILE A 17 -19.06 2.71 1.18
C ILE A 17 -19.02 2.13 -0.23
N GLN A 18 -17.84 2.01 -0.83
CA GLN A 18 -17.67 1.46 -2.16
C GLN A 18 -18.09 -0.02 -2.24
N ALA A 19 -17.66 -0.84 -1.27
CA ALA A 19 -17.97 -2.26 -1.23
C ALA A 19 -19.47 -2.51 -1.03
N PHE A 20 -20.14 -1.73 -0.19
CA PHE A 20 -21.59 -1.89 0.04
C PHE A 20 -22.43 -1.39 -1.13
N SER A 21 -21.96 -0.36 -1.84
CA SER A 21 -22.63 0.15 -3.04
C SER A 21 -22.46 -0.77 -4.26
N ASN A 22 -21.35 -1.51 -4.33
CA ASN A 22 -21.00 -2.38 -5.45
C ASN A 22 -20.40 -3.72 -4.97
N PRO A 23 -21.17 -4.56 -4.24
CA PRO A 23 -20.61 -5.75 -3.59
C PRO A 23 -20.13 -6.83 -4.57
N SER A 24 -20.62 -6.83 -5.80
CA SER A 24 -20.15 -7.75 -6.86
C SER A 24 -18.84 -7.32 -7.50
N LYS A 25 -18.40 -6.07 -7.29
CA LYS A 25 -17.21 -5.48 -7.92
C LYS A 25 -16.07 -5.26 -6.93
N TYR A 26 -16.38 -4.96 -5.68
CA TYR A 26 -15.38 -4.60 -4.68
C TYR A 26 -15.58 -5.40 -3.40
N ALA A 27 -14.55 -6.13 -3.00
CA ALA A 27 -14.48 -6.70 -1.66
C ALA A 27 -14.29 -5.58 -0.63
N MET A 28 -14.76 -5.81 0.59
CA MET A 28 -14.51 -4.90 1.70
C MET A 28 -13.11 -5.16 2.27
N ILE A 29 -12.22 -4.18 2.13
CA ILE A 29 -10.82 -4.26 2.49
C ILE A 29 -10.49 -3.20 3.52
N THR A 30 -9.60 -3.53 4.42
CA THR A 30 -8.98 -2.60 5.39
C THR A 30 -7.50 -2.49 5.10
N VAL A 31 -7.01 -1.26 5.03
CA VAL A 31 -5.59 -0.91 4.94
C VAL A 31 -5.22 -0.18 6.22
N THR A 32 -4.12 -0.59 6.86
CA THR A 32 -3.64 0.05 8.09
C THR A 32 -2.18 0.42 7.93
N HIS A 33 -1.83 1.66 8.31
CA HIS A 33 -0.46 2.13 8.39
C HIS A 33 -0.17 2.63 9.80
N ILE A 34 0.81 2.04 10.46
CA ILE A 34 1.20 2.32 11.85
C ILE A 34 2.65 2.82 11.86
N LEU A 35 2.88 3.98 12.45
CA LEU A 35 4.24 4.50 12.65
C LEU A 35 5.00 3.56 13.60
N ILE A 36 6.15 3.07 13.15
CA ILE A 36 7.00 2.14 13.93
C ILE A 36 8.34 2.75 14.32
N TRP A 37 8.93 3.54 13.43
CA TRP A 37 10.16 4.32 13.67
C TRP A 37 9.96 5.70 13.06
N ASP A 38 10.85 6.64 13.34
CA ASP A 38 10.77 7.98 12.79
C ASP A 38 10.69 7.96 11.25
N GLY A 39 9.52 8.33 10.72
CA GLY A 39 9.22 8.31 9.29
C GLY A 39 9.04 6.94 8.66
N TRP A 40 8.97 5.85 9.45
CA TRP A 40 8.76 4.50 8.95
C TRP A 40 7.44 3.92 9.41
N PHE A 41 6.76 3.22 8.52
CA PHE A 41 5.43 2.67 8.78
C PHE A 41 5.39 1.17 8.56
N TYR A 42 4.82 0.43 9.51
CA TYR A 42 4.28 -0.89 9.25
C TYR A 42 2.94 -0.73 8.55
N GLY A 43 2.72 -1.50 7.49
CA GLY A 43 1.47 -1.54 6.78
C GLY A 43 0.93 -2.96 6.64
N GLU A 44 -0.37 -3.07 6.62
CA GLU A 44 -1.05 -4.30 6.29
C GLU A 44 -2.34 -4.05 5.53
N GLN A 45 -2.71 -5.02 4.72
CA GLN A 45 -3.92 -5.01 3.93
C GLN A 45 -4.61 -6.36 4.02
N GLY A 46 -5.90 -6.36 4.27
CA GLY A 46 -6.66 -7.59 4.43
C GLY A 46 -8.15 -7.38 4.25
N TYR A 47 -8.87 -8.47 4.14
CA TYR A 47 -10.33 -8.43 4.14
C TYR A 47 -10.83 -7.97 5.51
N SER A 48 -11.79 -7.06 5.54
CA SER A 48 -12.28 -6.44 6.78
C SER A 48 -12.89 -7.43 7.77
N TYR A 49 -13.38 -8.57 7.29
CA TYR A 49 -13.90 -9.66 8.13
C TYR A 49 -12.81 -10.58 8.71
N GLN A 50 -11.56 -10.42 8.28
CA GLN A 50 -10.40 -11.21 8.73
C GLN A 50 -9.24 -10.32 9.18
N LYS A 51 -9.48 -9.39 10.09
CA LYS A 51 -8.50 -8.38 10.52
C LYS A 51 -7.16 -8.93 11.02
N ASN A 52 -7.14 -10.14 11.58
CA ASN A 52 -5.91 -10.76 12.08
C ASN A 52 -5.23 -11.68 11.04
N LYS A 53 -5.71 -11.68 9.81
CA LYS A 53 -5.16 -12.47 8.70
C LYS A 53 -4.97 -11.59 7.47
N PRO A 54 -4.07 -10.60 7.53
CA PRO A 54 -3.79 -9.76 6.37
C PRO A 54 -3.21 -10.63 5.25
N TYR A 55 -3.62 -10.35 4.02
CA TYR A 55 -3.03 -11.03 2.85
C TYR A 55 -1.76 -10.33 2.36
N ARG A 56 -1.47 -9.13 2.87
CA ARG A 56 -0.27 -8.36 2.55
C ARG A 56 0.22 -7.61 3.79
N GLN A 57 1.51 -7.74 4.06
CA GLN A 57 2.23 -7.00 5.11
C GLN A 57 3.49 -6.40 4.52
N PHE A 58 3.83 -5.19 4.91
CA PHE A 58 4.96 -4.44 4.35
C PHE A 58 5.44 -3.38 5.32
N VAL A 59 6.60 -2.80 5.03
CA VAL A 59 7.09 -1.59 5.69
C VAL A 59 7.31 -0.51 4.64
N LEU A 60 6.90 0.70 4.95
CA LEU A 60 7.04 1.88 4.11
C LEU A 60 7.98 2.89 4.73
N HIS A 61 8.80 3.52 3.90
CA HIS A 61 9.64 4.66 4.31
C HIS A 61 9.48 5.79 3.30
N PRO A 62 8.59 6.76 3.55
CA PRO A 62 8.48 7.98 2.76
C PRO A 62 9.68 8.90 2.95
N VAL A 63 10.20 9.43 1.85
CA VAL A 63 11.33 10.37 1.82
C VAL A 63 11.00 11.50 0.85
N GLU A 64 11.28 12.74 1.26
CA GLU A 64 11.18 13.92 0.39
C GLU A 64 12.51 14.11 -0.37
N GLU A 65 12.44 14.08 -1.69
CA GLU A 65 13.60 14.30 -2.58
C GLU A 65 13.29 15.41 -3.58
N GLY A 66 13.77 16.62 -3.32
CA GLY A 66 13.45 17.79 -4.14
C GLY A 66 11.95 18.08 -4.12
N ASN A 67 11.31 18.05 -5.29
CA ASN A 67 9.88 18.29 -5.45
C ASN A 67 9.04 17.01 -5.51
N THR A 68 9.65 15.85 -5.26
CA THR A 68 8.99 14.55 -5.28
C THR A 68 9.09 13.86 -3.93
N PHE A 69 8.18 12.92 -3.71
CA PHE A 69 8.11 12.11 -2.51
C PHE A 69 8.24 10.64 -2.94
N LYS A 70 9.28 9.98 -2.45
CA LYS A 70 9.47 8.55 -2.71
C LYS A 70 9.01 7.76 -1.51
N ILE A 71 8.21 6.71 -1.76
CA ILE A 71 7.87 5.75 -0.72
C ILE A 71 8.60 4.45 -1.04
N TYR A 72 9.66 4.20 -0.28
CA TYR A 72 10.41 2.95 -0.35
C TYR A 72 9.60 1.84 0.29
N ASN A 73 9.47 0.72 -0.41
CA ASN A 73 8.77 -0.48 0.03
C ASN A 73 9.76 -1.53 0.50
N TYR A 74 9.47 -2.11 1.66
CA TYR A 74 10.27 -3.18 2.27
C TYR A 74 9.38 -4.39 2.52
N GLU A 75 9.90 -5.58 2.26
CA GLU A 75 9.30 -6.84 2.71
C GLU A 75 9.76 -7.15 4.14
N ILE A 76 8.92 -7.80 4.91
CA ILE A 76 9.25 -8.30 6.24
C ILE A 76 9.62 -9.78 6.07
N ILE A 77 10.84 -10.16 6.48
CA ILE A 77 11.39 -11.50 6.27
C ILE A 77 10.53 -12.59 6.94
N ASP A 78 10.04 -12.32 8.15
CA ASP A 78 9.08 -13.18 8.86
C ASP A 78 7.93 -12.32 9.40
N SER A 79 6.89 -12.16 8.60
CA SER A 79 5.79 -11.23 8.89
C SER A 79 4.71 -11.81 9.79
N THR A 80 4.64 -13.13 9.96
CA THR A 80 3.53 -13.82 10.63
C THR A 80 3.25 -13.30 12.03
N GLN A 81 4.31 -13.05 12.82
CA GLN A 81 4.20 -12.57 14.19
C GLN A 81 3.64 -11.15 14.32
N PHE A 82 3.67 -10.38 13.23
CA PHE A 82 3.23 -8.98 13.21
C PHE A 82 1.81 -8.80 12.66
N ALA A 83 1.16 -9.86 12.22
CA ALA A 83 -0.19 -9.82 11.69
C ALA A 83 -1.17 -9.18 12.69
N GLY A 84 -2.04 -8.30 12.20
CA GLY A 84 -2.95 -7.51 13.05
C GLY A 84 -2.27 -6.35 13.78
N GLY A 85 -1.04 -5.98 13.39
CA GLY A 85 -0.26 -4.96 14.10
C GLY A 85 0.29 -5.43 15.44
N CYS A 86 0.38 -6.75 15.66
CA CYS A 86 0.87 -7.33 16.89
C CYS A 86 2.40 -7.27 16.97
N ASN A 87 2.94 -7.23 18.18
CA ASN A 87 4.38 -7.35 18.45
C ASN A 87 5.29 -6.34 17.71
N LEU A 88 4.77 -5.22 17.25
CA LEU A 88 5.54 -4.25 16.45
C LEU A 88 6.77 -3.69 17.19
N ALA A 89 6.76 -3.69 18.53
CA ALA A 89 7.94 -3.33 19.34
C ALA A 89 9.12 -4.27 19.12
N LYS A 90 8.89 -5.49 18.63
CA LYS A 90 9.94 -6.48 18.32
C LYS A 90 10.47 -6.37 16.89
N LEU A 91 9.80 -5.60 16.04
CA LEU A 91 10.24 -5.39 14.67
C LEU A 91 11.48 -4.50 14.65
N THR A 92 12.53 -4.95 13.98
CA THR A 92 13.80 -4.23 13.84
C THR A 92 14.18 -4.07 12.36
N LYS A 93 15.08 -3.14 12.06
CA LYS A 93 15.47 -2.83 10.67
C LYS A 93 16.17 -3.99 9.95
N ASP A 94 16.81 -4.89 10.67
CA ASP A 94 17.41 -6.10 10.10
C ASP A 94 16.40 -7.18 9.69
N MET A 95 15.14 -7.04 10.12
CA MET A 95 14.03 -7.92 9.73
C MET A 95 13.32 -7.48 8.45
N VAL A 96 13.70 -6.34 7.87
CA VAL A 96 13.09 -5.82 6.65
C VAL A 96 14.12 -5.71 5.52
N LYS A 97 13.67 -5.93 4.29
CA LYS A 97 14.50 -5.89 3.09
C LYS A 97 13.84 -5.01 2.03
N LEU A 98 14.63 -4.09 1.46
CA LEU A 98 14.16 -3.24 0.37
C LEU A 98 13.69 -4.08 -0.81
N LYS A 99 12.51 -3.79 -1.32
CA LYS A 99 12.00 -4.35 -2.56
C LYS A 99 12.45 -3.48 -3.73
N ASP A 100 13.50 -3.90 -4.40
CA ASP A 100 14.00 -3.21 -5.59
C ASP A 100 12.91 -3.07 -6.67
N GLY A 101 12.86 -1.92 -7.32
CA GLY A 101 11.87 -1.64 -8.36
C GLY A 101 10.46 -1.30 -7.86
N CYS A 102 10.20 -1.34 -6.55
CA CYS A 102 8.89 -1.11 -5.95
C CYS A 102 8.76 0.25 -5.23
N THR A 103 9.59 1.21 -5.58
CA THR A 103 9.53 2.56 -5.02
C THR A 103 8.42 3.36 -5.69
N VAL A 104 7.46 3.82 -4.90
CA VAL A 104 6.38 4.69 -5.37
C VAL A 104 6.89 6.14 -5.43
N ASN A 105 6.58 6.84 -6.50
CA ASN A 105 6.91 8.25 -6.67
C ASN A 105 5.63 9.08 -6.67
N LEU A 106 5.57 10.06 -5.77
CA LEU A 106 4.42 10.95 -5.62
C LEU A 106 4.85 12.40 -5.85
N THR A 107 3.91 13.20 -6.33
CA THR A 107 3.98 14.66 -6.36
C THR A 107 2.81 15.25 -5.60
N PHE A 108 2.99 16.45 -5.06
CA PHE A 108 1.93 17.18 -4.37
C PHE A 108 1.37 18.26 -5.27
N ASP A 109 0.05 18.26 -5.51
CA ASP A 109 -0.63 19.23 -6.39
C ASP A 109 -1.28 20.40 -5.66
N GLY A 110 -1.05 20.53 -4.34
CA GLY A 110 -1.68 21.53 -3.47
C GLY A 110 -2.87 20.98 -2.67
N SER A 111 -3.45 19.85 -3.08
CA SER A 111 -4.60 19.23 -2.43
C SER A 111 -4.43 17.75 -2.14
N SER A 112 -3.60 17.07 -2.93
CA SER A 112 -3.35 15.63 -2.81
C SER A 112 -1.92 15.26 -3.20
N PHE A 113 -1.45 14.12 -2.67
CA PHE A 113 -0.27 13.44 -3.17
C PHE A 113 -0.71 12.42 -4.22
N ARG A 114 -0.14 12.49 -5.41
CA ARG A 114 -0.50 11.62 -6.54
C ARG A 114 0.72 11.02 -7.21
N GLY A 115 0.58 9.81 -7.68
CA GLY A 115 1.61 9.12 -8.45
C GLY A 115 1.46 7.62 -8.42
N GLY A 116 2.58 6.92 -8.44
CA GLY A 116 2.61 5.47 -8.46
C GLY A 116 3.99 4.93 -8.77
N LEU A 117 4.05 3.64 -9.10
CA LEU A 117 5.24 2.98 -9.58
C LEU A 117 5.57 3.44 -11.00
N THR A 118 6.86 3.61 -11.26
CA THR A 118 7.39 3.88 -12.60
C THR A 118 8.11 2.64 -13.12
N GLY A 119 7.83 2.24 -14.36
CA GLY A 119 8.45 1.08 -14.98
C GLY A 119 7.77 -0.26 -14.68
N CYS A 120 8.48 -1.36 -14.96
CA CYS A 120 7.96 -2.72 -14.94
C CYS A 120 8.76 -3.64 -14.01
N ASP A 121 9.47 -3.08 -13.02
CA ASP A 121 10.48 -3.79 -12.23
C ASP A 121 9.99 -4.19 -10.83
N CYS A 122 8.77 -3.83 -10.47
CA CYS A 122 8.18 -4.28 -9.21
C CYS A 122 7.59 -5.69 -9.38
N TYR A 123 8.42 -6.70 -9.20
CA TYR A 123 8.05 -8.09 -9.43
C TYR A 123 7.24 -8.66 -8.27
N VAL A 124 6.13 -9.31 -8.62
CA VAL A 124 5.22 -9.97 -7.68
C VAL A 124 4.88 -11.35 -8.20
N LYS A 125 5.07 -12.37 -7.37
CA LYS A 125 4.62 -13.72 -7.67
C LYS A 125 3.14 -13.85 -7.35
N TRP A 126 2.33 -14.22 -8.33
CA TRP A 126 0.89 -14.39 -8.20
C TRP A 126 0.48 -15.79 -8.62
N ASN A 127 0.01 -16.60 -7.67
CA ASN A 127 -0.37 -17.99 -7.93
C ASN A 127 0.67 -18.76 -8.77
N GLY A 128 1.96 -18.60 -8.42
CA GLY A 128 3.08 -19.24 -9.12
C GLY A 128 3.48 -18.60 -10.45
N ARG A 129 2.80 -17.53 -10.88
CA ARG A 129 3.10 -16.79 -12.12
C ARG A 129 3.97 -15.57 -11.84
N ASP A 130 4.90 -15.30 -12.74
CA ASP A 130 5.76 -14.13 -12.67
C ASP A 130 5.05 -12.90 -13.24
N THR A 131 4.77 -11.94 -12.37
CA THR A 131 4.10 -10.70 -12.72
C THR A 131 4.90 -9.49 -12.25
N TYR A 132 4.57 -8.31 -12.77
CA TYR A 132 4.99 -7.05 -12.18
C TYR A 132 3.79 -6.19 -11.80
N LEU A 133 3.95 -5.42 -10.73
CA LEU A 133 2.95 -4.49 -10.24
C LEU A 133 3.10 -3.13 -10.91
N ASN A 134 1.98 -2.58 -11.35
CA ASN A 134 1.82 -1.15 -11.60
C ASN A 134 0.73 -0.61 -10.69
N ASN A 135 0.86 0.60 -10.21
CA ASN A 135 -0.19 1.21 -9.39
C ASN A 135 -0.34 2.71 -9.63
N GLU A 136 -1.52 3.19 -9.29
CA GLU A 136 -1.86 4.61 -9.21
C GLU A 136 -2.35 4.90 -7.80
N ILE A 137 -1.80 5.95 -7.18
CA ILE A 137 -2.13 6.34 -5.80
C ILE A 137 -2.56 7.80 -5.78
N GLU A 138 -3.60 8.08 -5.02
CA GLU A 138 -4.00 9.42 -4.60
C GLU A 138 -4.26 9.41 -3.09
N LEU A 139 -3.53 10.26 -2.38
CA LEU A 139 -3.66 10.40 -0.93
C LEU A 139 -4.07 11.83 -0.59
N THR A 140 -5.16 11.96 0.15
CA THR A 140 -5.70 13.20 0.71
C THR A 140 -5.77 13.10 2.24
N PRO A 141 -6.14 14.16 2.97
CA PRO A 141 -6.32 14.07 4.43
C PRO A 141 -7.33 13.01 4.87
N THR A 142 -8.30 12.66 4.00
CA THR A 142 -9.45 11.82 4.34
C THR A 142 -9.55 10.53 3.54
N HIS A 143 -8.82 10.41 2.44
CA HIS A 143 -8.92 9.26 1.53
C HIS A 143 -7.56 8.77 1.05
N TYR A 144 -7.46 7.48 0.89
CA TYR A 144 -6.40 6.79 0.19
C TYR A 144 -7.02 6.01 -0.97
N CYS A 145 -6.76 6.45 -2.19
CA CYS A 145 -7.29 5.80 -3.38
C CYS A 145 -6.14 5.08 -4.09
N VAL A 146 -6.34 3.83 -4.44
CA VAL A 146 -5.30 3.02 -5.07
C VAL A 146 -5.88 2.09 -6.13
N LYS A 147 -5.14 1.96 -7.22
CA LYS A 147 -5.40 1.00 -8.29
C LYS A 147 -4.15 0.17 -8.48
N ASP A 148 -4.19 -1.06 -8.02
CA ASP A 148 -3.11 -2.03 -8.19
C ASP A 148 -3.44 -2.95 -9.37
N LEU A 149 -2.50 -3.10 -10.30
CA LEU A 149 -2.61 -3.95 -11.48
C LEU A 149 -1.37 -4.82 -11.60
N GLY A 150 -1.58 -6.11 -11.83
CA GLY A 150 -0.51 -7.07 -12.06
C GLY A 150 -0.48 -7.52 -13.51
N PHE A 151 0.69 -7.44 -14.14
CA PHE A 151 0.91 -7.75 -15.55
C PHE A 151 1.87 -8.90 -15.74
N CYS A 152 1.69 -9.66 -16.80
CA CYS A 152 2.65 -10.67 -17.24
C CYS A 152 3.98 -10.02 -17.63
N GLN A 153 5.10 -10.58 -17.15
CA GLN A 153 6.44 -10.08 -17.50
C GLN A 153 6.79 -10.25 -18.98
N LYS A 154 6.16 -11.20 -19.67
CA LYS A 154 6.49 -11.53 -21.09
C LYS A 154 5.71 -10.66 -22.08
N ASP A 155 4.38 -10.67 -21.98
CA ASP A 155 3.50 -10.05 -22.99
C ASP A 155 2.71 -8.85 -22.45
N HIS A 156 2.92 -8.50 -21.18
CA HIS A 156 2.32 -7.33 -20.52
C HIS A 156 0.78 -7.33 -20.45
N HIS A 157 0.13 -8.49 -20.58
CA HIS A 157 -1.30 -8.55 -20.35
C HIS A 157 -1.61 -8.56 -18.84
N GLN A 158 -2.76 -8.02 -18.44
CA GLN A 158 -3.19 -8.01 -17.05
C GLN A 158 -3.56 -9.42 -16.58
N ILE A 159 -2.98 -9.84 -15.45
CA ILE A 159 -3.23 -11.13 -14.82
C ILE A 159 -4.09 -10.98 -13.58
N TRP A 160 -3.85 -9.95 -12.76
CA TRP A 160 -4.56 -9.70 -11.53
C TRP A 160 -4.72 -8.19 -11.27
N GLY A 161 -5.51 -7.86 -10.26
CA GLY A 161 -5.77 -6.49 -9.86
C GLY A 161 -7.19 -6.05 -10.17
N SER A 162 -7.49 -4.78 -9.90
CA SER A 162 -8.82 -4.23 -10.06
C SER A 162 -9.29 -4.26 -11.51
N LYS A 163 -10.45 -4.87 -11.76
CA LYS A 163 -11.11 -4.88 -13.08
C LYS A 163 -12.05 -3.70 -13.27
N TYR A 164 -12.47 -3.04 -12.20
CA TYR A 164 -13.57 -2.08 -12.19
C TYR A 164 -13.15 -0.66 -11.81
N GLY A 165 -11.85 -0.42 -11.67
CA GLY A 165 -11.31 0.86 -11.28
C GLY A 165 -10.61 0.83 -9.92
N ARG A 166 -10.28 2.02 -9.42
CA ARG A 166 -9.52 2.16 -8.18
C ARG A 166 -10.36 1.81 -6.95
N PHE A 167 -9.69 1.34 -5.91
CA PHE A 167 -10.26 1.25 -4.57
C PHE A 167 -10.25 2.63 -3.92
N GLU A 168 -11.34 2.98 -3.25
CA GLU A 168 -11.52 4.26 -2.55
C GLU A 168 -11.63 4.00 -1.06
N PHE A 169 -10.52 4.11 -0.36
CA PHE A 169 -10.44 3.90 1.08
C PHE A 169 -10.62 5.22 1.81
N LYS A 170 -11.59 5.28 2.70
CA LYS A 170 -11.83 6.41 3.58
C LYS A 170 -11.06 6.22 4.89
N LYS A 171 -10.39 7.26 5.34
CA LYS A 171 -9.69 7.26 6.63
C LYS A 171 -10.70 7.15 7.77
N MET A 172 -10.47 6.19 8.66
CA MET A 172 -11.31 5.97 9.83
C MET A 172 -10.94 6.96 10.94
N PRO A 173 -11.89 7.36 11.79
CA PRO A 173 -11.57 8.13 13.01
C PRO A 173 -10.56 7.40 13.88
N ALA A 174 -9.72 8.17 14.54
CA ALA A 174 -8.71 7.65 15.45
C ALA A 174 -9.36 7.02 16.70
#